data_594a0d64b3a2c3d958dacbc19099f51e
#
_entry.id   594a0d64b3a2c3d958dacbc19099f51e
#
_cell.length_a   1.000
_cell.length_b   1.000
_cell.length_c   1.000
_cell.angle_alpha   90.00
_cell.angle_beta   90.00
_cell.angle_gamma   90.00
#
_symmetry.space_group_name_H-M   'P 1'
#
loop_
_entity.id
_entity.type
_entity.pdbx_description
1 polymer ?
#
loop_
_entity_poly.entity_id
_entity_poly.type
_entity_poly.pdbx_seq_one_letter_code
_entity_poly.pdbx_strand_id
1 'polypeptide(L)'
;ALADNCITTDGGMISAQYSDGIEKLIDKDVISTYRTNTSDFWVEYEAEAAYTPLFYSITTADTPESDPKSWILYASKDGNTWIKMDQRTGQLFPYRGATYTYSFTTSPSTIDSEYTYFKLHVTENNGASDTRLAEWQLTGRYVSQTFYNDITANGGELTSSLNEAINSETLKRLTDNDGNTFYTFGGDVAP
;
A
#
# COMPACT_ATOMS: atom_id res chain seq x y z
N ALA A 1 -2.28 -2.50 16.31
CA ALA A 1 -3.09 -2.20 15.12
C ALA A 1 -2.12 -1.80 14.02
N LEU A 2 -2.23 -2.41 12.83
CA LEU A 2 -1.47 -2.03 11.65
C LEU A 2 -1.94 -0.62 11.24
N ALA A 3 -1.01 0.30 11.03
CA ALA A 3 -1.33 1.64 10.56
C ALA A 3 -1.72 1.60 9.07
N ASP A 4 -2.74 2.37 8.68
CA ASP A 4 -3.07 2.59 7.29
C ASP A 4 -2.07 3.60 6.71
N ASN A 5 -1.37 3.22 5.64
CA ASN A 5 -0.34 4.04 5.01
C ASN A 5 -0.82 4.55 3.64
N CYS A 6 -0.42 5.76 3.29
CA CYS A 6 -0.59 6.26 1.94
C CYS A 6 0.48 5.65 1.04
N ILE A 7 0.13 4.63 0.27
CA ILE A 7 1.04 3.85 -0.57
C ILE A 7 1.76 4.75 -1.58
N THR A 8 1.04 5.65 -2.24
CA THR A 8 1.57 6.51 -3.30
C THR A 8 2.51 7.63 -2.81
N THR A 9 2.72 7.76 -1.51
CA THR A 9 3.66 8.73 -0.94
C THR A 9 4.72 8.10 -0.04
N ASP A 10 4.82 6.77 -0.05
CA ASP A 10 5.68 5.99 0.84
C ASP A 10 6.93 5.45 0.11
N GLY A 11 7.53 6.31 -0.75
CA GLY A 11 8.86 6.10 -1.31
C GLY A 11 8.94 5.33 -2.63
N GLY A 12 7.84 4.92 -3.23
CA GLY A 12 7.82 4.17 -4.49
C GLY A 12 8.09 5.04 -5.73
N MET A 13 7.88 4.47 -6.90
CA MET A 13 8.14 5.10 -8.19
C MET A 13 6.86 5.24 -9.02
N ILE A 14 6.57 6.46 -9.46
CA ILE A 14 5.46 6.75 -10.37
C ILE A 14 5.95 6.79 -11.82
N SER A 15 5.18 6.21 -12.72
CA SER A 15 5.39 6.25 -14.18
C SER A 15 4.07 6.42 -14.91
N ALA A 16 4.11 6.87 -16.16
CA ALA A 16 2.91 7.06 -16.95
C ALA A 16 3.21 6.94 -18.44
N GLN A 17 2.14 6.76 -19.22
CA GLN A 17 2.20 6.85 -20.67
C GLN A 17 2.69 8.23 -21.14
N TYR A 18 2.35 9.28 -20.38
CA TYR A 18 2.79 10.66 -20.58
C TYR A 18 3.42 11.14 -19.27
N SER A 19 4.74 11.23 -19.22
CA SER A 19 5.50 11.36 -17.97
C SER A 19 5.74 12.81 -17.53
N ASP A 20 5.44 13.82 -18.35
CA ASP A 20 5.72 15.21 -18.01
C ASP A 20 4.85 15.68 -16.84
N GLY A 21 5.49 16.02 -15.71
CA GLY A 21 4.83 16.48 -14.49
C GLY A 21 4.06 15.40 -13.72
N ILE A 22 4.35 14.12 -13.97
CA ILE A 22 3.65 12.98 -13.32
C ILE A 22 3.82 12.98 -11.79
N GLU A 23 4.92 13.48 -11.28
CA GLU A 23 5.22 13.60 -9.86
C GLU A 23 4.19 14.45 -9.10
N LYS A 24 3.49 15.34 -9.79
CA LYS A 24 2.42 16.18 -9.24
C LYS A 24 1.22 15.39 -8.75
N LEU A 25 1.05 14.14 -9.19
CA LEU A 25 -0.04 13.28 -8.71
C LEU A 25 0.19 12.73 -7.29
N ILE A 26 1.41 12.86 -6.77
CA ILE A 26 1.81 12.28 -5.48
C ILE A 26 2.60 13.26 -4.60
N ASP A 27 2.64 14.54 -4.95
CA ASP A 27 3.44 15.57 -4.24
C ASP A 27 2.74 16.14 -3.00
N LYS A 28 1.48 15.78 -2.76
CA LYS A 28 0.62 16.27 -1.67
C LYS A 28 0.27 17.75 -1.78
N ASP A 29 0.44 18.34 -2.96
CA ASP A 29 0.05 19.71 -3.24
C ASP A 29 -1.18 19.74 -4.14
N VAL A 30 -2.34 19.98 -3.56
CA VAL A 30 -3.63 20.05 -4.29
C VAL A 30 -3.73 21.20 -5.28
N ILE A 31 -2.75 22.12 -5.28
CA ILE A 31 -2.67 23.24 -6.25
C ILE A 31 -1.87 22.82 -7.48
N SER A 32 -0.89 21.95 -7.30
CA SER A 32 -0.13 21.40 -8.41
C SER A 32 -1.02 20.47 -9.26
N THR A 33 -0.78 20.40 -10.56
CA THR A 33 -1.67 19.67 -11.46
C THR A 33 -0.87 18.90 -12.50
N TYR A 34 -1.09 17.59 -12.57
CA TYR A 34 -0.72 16.78 -13.72
C TYR A 34 -1.69 17.01 -14.86
N ARG A 35 -1.15 17.15 -16.06
CA ARG A 35 -1.94 17.37 -17.27
C ARG A 35 -1.45 16.48 -18.40
N THR A 36 -2.38 15.85 -19.11
CA THR A 36 -2.13 15.10 -20.35
C THR A 36 -3.07 15.53 -21.45
N ASN A 37 -2.62 15.55 -22.70
CA ASN A 37 -3.40 15.99 -23.88
C ASN A 37 -4.24 14.83 -24.46
N THR A 38 -4.86 14.05 -23.62
CA THR A 38 -5.72 12.93 -24.02
C THR A 38 -6.74 12.62 -22.92
N SER A 39 -7.82 11.95 -23.29
CA SER A 39 -8.82 11.42 -22.37
C SER A 39 -8.60 9.93 -22.02
N ASP A 40 -7.66 9.27 -22.68
CA ASP A 40 -7.32 7.86 -22.46
C ASP A 40 -5.81 7.74 -22.21
N PHE A 41 -5.44 7.38 -20.98
CA PHE A 41 -4.06 7.22 -20.55
C PHE A 41 -3.98 6.40 -19.27
N TRP A 42 -2.80 5.90 -18.97
CA TRP A 42 -2.54 5.20 -17.72
C TRP A 42 -1.40 5.86 -16.92
N VAL A 43 -1.53 5.72 -15.61
CA VAL A 43 -0.51 6.04 -14.60
C VAL A 43 -0.27 4.78 -13.78
N GLU A 44 0.98 4.48 -13.49
CA GLU A 44 1.41 3.31 -12.74
C GLU A 44 2.29 3.72 -11.57
N TYR A 45 2.09 3.08 -10.44
CA TYR A 45 2.90 3.26 -9.25
C TYR A 45 3.46 1.92 -8.80
N GLU A 46 4.79 1.84 -8.71
CA GLU A 46 5.53 0.74 -8.11
C GLU A 46 5.85 1.11 -6.66
N ALA A 47 5.24 0.42 -5.70
CA ALA A 47 5.47 0.64 -4.28
C ALA A 47 6.78 0.00 -3.84
N GLU A 48 7.44 0.55 -2.81
CA GLU A 48 8.68 -0.03 -2.24
C GLU A 48 8.46 -1.39 -1.59
N ALA A 49 7.22 -1.71 -1.25
CA ALA A 49 6.86 -2.97 -0.62
C ALA A 49 5.48 -3.44 -1.09
N ALA A 50 5.10 -4.66 -0.72
CA ALA A 50 3.78 -5.16 -0.99
C ALA A 50 2.76 -4.64 0.04
N TYR A 51 1.61 -4.17 -0.44
CA TYR A 51 0.52 -3.61 0.38
C TYR A 51 -0.79 -4.32 0.08
N THR A 52 -1.61 -4.50 1.11
CA THR A 52 -3.04 -4.77 0.96
C THR A 52 -3.78 -3.44 0.78
N PRO A 53 -4.27 -3.12 -0.42
CA PRO A 53 -4.95 -1.85 -0.67
C PRO A 53 -6.33 -1.83 0.02
N LEU A 54 -6.72 -0.66 0.56
CA LEU A 54 -7.97 -0.46 1.28
C LEU A 54 -8.94 0.45 0.53
N PHE A 55 -8.46 1.57 0.06
CA PHE A 55 -9.21 2.55 -0.72
C PHE A 55 -8.24 3.45 -1.49
N TYR A 56 -8.78 4.22 -2.42
CA TYR A 56 -8.01 5.22 -3.14
C TYR A 56 -8.79 6.54 -3.24
N SER A 57 -8.09 7.61 -3.57
CA SER A 57 -8.73 8.91 -3.79
C SER A 57 -8.16 9.62 -5.01
N ILE A 58 -8.99 10.48 -5.58
CA ILE A 58 -8.66 11.38 -6.67
C ILE A 58 -8.98 12.80 -6.21
N THR A 59 -8.03 13.72 -6.39
CA THR A 59 -8.24 15.14 -6.13
C THR A 59 -8.37 15.89 -7.46
N THR A 60 -9.45 16.65 -7.62
CA THR A 60 -9.74 17.39 -8.83
C THR A 60 -8.83 18.58 -9.01
N ALA A 61 -8.53 18.92 -10.26
CA ALA A 61 -7.86 20.15 -10.64
C ALA A 61 -8.87 21.33 -10.76
N ASP A 62 -8.49 22.36 -11.47
CA ASP A 62 -9.22 23.62 -11.61
C ASP A 62 -10.29 23.62 -12.71
N THR A 63 -10.24 22.68 -13.67
CA THR A 63 -11.04 22.68 -14.89
C THR A 63 -12.00 21.49 -14.94
N PRO A 64 -13.32 21.71 -14.76
CA PRO A 64 -14.30 20.61 -14.68
C PRO A 64 -14.37 19.73 -15.93
N GLU A 65 -14.20 20.32 -17.12
CA GLU A 65 -14.25 19.59 -18.40
C GLU A 65 -13.06 18.64 -18.57
N SER A 66 -11.97 18.91 -17.87
CA SER A 66 -10.75 18.10 -17.87
C SER A 66 -10.72 17.02 -16.78
N ASP A 67 -11.75 16.92 -15.94
CA ASP A 67 -11.82 15.88 -14.92
C ASP A 67 -11.88 14.49 -15.55
N PRO A 68 -11.27 13.46 -14.94
CA PRO A 68 -11.51 12.09 -15.33
C PRO A 68 -12.99 11.74 -15.08
N LYS A 69 -13.64 11.07 -16.03
CA LYS A 69 -15.05 10.69 -15.95
C LYS A 69 -15.25 9.19 -15.78
N SER A 70 -14.38 8.43 -16.41
CA SER A 70 -14.40 6.97 -16.34
C SER A 70 -12.98 6.46 -16.22
N TRP A 71 -12.78 5.45 -15.36
CA TRP A 71 -11.47 4.83 -15.15
C TRP A 71 -11.57 3.42 -14.59
N ILE A 72 -10.45 2.70 -14.67
CA ILE A 72 -10.26 1.38 -14.07
C ILE A 72 -9.00 1.45 -13.21
N LEU A 73 -9.08 0.92 -11.99
CA LEU A 73 -7.92 0.70 -11.13
C LEU A 73 -7.54 -0.77 -11.15
N TYR A 74 -6.27 -1.02 -11.40
CA TYR A 74 -5.67 -2.34 -11.38
C TYR A 74 -4.60 -2.46 -10.30
N ALA A 75 -4.36 -3.69 -9.84
CA ALA A 75 -3.21 -4.04 -9.03
C ALA A 75 -2.49 -5.26 -9.63
N SER A 76 -1.20 -5.38 -9.33
CA SER A 76 -0.37 -6.49 -9.77
C SER A 76 0.70 -6.82 -8.71
N LYS A 77 1.10 -8.09 -8.66
CA LYS A 77 2.21 -8.56 -7.82
C LYS A 77 3.55 -8.48 -8.54
N ASP A 78 3.53 -8.57 -9.87
CA ASP A 78 4.72 -8.76 -10.73
C ASP A 78 4.88 -7.67 -11.81
N GLY A 79 3.96 -6.70 -11.87
CA GLY A 79 3.94 -5.66 -12.90
C GLY A 79 3.48 -6.13 -14.29
N ASN A 80 3.17 -7.43 -14.46
CA ASN A 80 2.80 -8.03 -15.75
C ASN A 80 1.36 -8.57 -15.75
N THR A 81 0.98 -9.25 -14.68
CA THR A 81 -0.37 -9.82 -14.52
C THR A 81 -1.23 -8.88 -13.70
N TRP A 82 -2.22 -8.25 -14.34
CA TRP A 82 -3.05 -7.21 -13.75
C TRP A 82 -4.41 -7.72 -13.32
N ILE A 83 -4.82 -7.38 -12.11
CA ILE A 83 -6.15 -7.68 -11.55
C ILE A 83 -6.93 -6.37 -11.46
N LYS A 84 -8.15 -6.37 -11.99
CA LYS A 84 -9.05 -5.23 -11.86
C LYS A 84 -9.57 -5.13 -10.43
N MET A 85 -9.28 -4.03 -9.76
CA MET A 85 -9.68 -3.73 -8.38
C MET A 85 -10.96 -2.92 -8.31
N ASP A 86 -11.12 -1.95 -9.22
CA ASP A 86 -12.27 -1.06 -9.26
C ASP A 86 -12.52 -0.57 -10.68
N GLN A 87 -13.76 -0.18 -10.95
CA GLN A 87 -14.15 0.48 -12.19
C GLN A 87 -15.22 1.53 -11.91
N ARG A 88 -14.98 2.75 -12.38
CA ARG A 88 -15.93 3.87 -12.30
C ARG A 88 -16.27 4.37 -13.68
N THR A 89 -17.53 4.72 -13.85
CA THR A 89 -18.06 5.28 -15.10
C THR A 89 -18.95 6.47 -14.81
N GLY A 90 -18.92 7.49 -15.67
CA GLY A 90 -19.82 8.64 -15.60
C GLY A 90 -19.68 9.47 -14.32
N GLN A 91 -18.49 9.52 -13.72
CA GLN A 91 -18.26 10.28 -12.49
C GLN A 91 -18.31 11.78 -12.76
N LEU A 92 -18.87 12.53 -11.82
CA LEU A 92 -18.91 13.99 -11.83
C LEU A 92 -18.39 14.54 -10.51
N PHE A 93 -17.62 15.59 -10.58
CA PHE A 93 -17.00 16.23 -9.41
C PHE A 93 -17.55 17.66 -9.23
N PRO A 94 -18.45 17.89 -8.26
CA PRO A 94 -19.07 19.20 -8.07
C PRO A 94 -18.14 20.27 -7.53
N TYR A 95 -17.03 19.88 -6.90
CA TYR A 95 -16.11 20.83 -6.25
C TYR A 95 -14.70 20.71 -6.83
N ARG A 96 -13.97 21.86 -6.83
CA ARG A 96 -12.58 21.98 -7.30
C ARG A 96 -11.59 21.87 -6.16
N GLY A 97 -10.39 21.31 -6.46
CA GLY A 97 -9.38 21.05 -5.43
C GLY A 97 -9.89 20.14 -4.32
N ALA A 98 -10.89 19.33 -4.59
CA ALA A 98 -11.56 18.46 -3.63
C ALA A 98 -11.16 17.00 -3.84
N THR A 99 -10.94 16.32 -2.74
CA THR A 99 -10.57 14.90 -2.73
C THR A 99 -11.80 14.01 -2.59
N TYR A 100 -11.94 13.07 -3.50
CA TYR A 100 -13.02 12.08 -3.55
C TYR A 100 -12.44 10.69 -3.34
N THR A 101 -12.97 9.98 -2.32
CA THR A 101 -12.48 8.67 -1.91
C THR A 101 -13.40 7.55 -2.42
N TYR A 102 -12.80 6.46 -2.87
CA TYR A 102 -13.46 5.31 -3.47
C TYR A 102 -13.02 4.02 -2.79
N SER A 103 -14.00 3.21 -2.40
CA SER A 103 -13.77 1.82 -2.00
C SER A 103 -13.73 0.93 -3.25
N PHE A 104 -13.01 -0.18 -3.17
CA PHE A 104 -12.94 -1.14 -4.27
C PHE A 104 -14.27 -1.88 -4.47
N THR A 105 -14.62 -2.15 -5.73
CA THR A 105 -15.82 -2.90 -6.11
C THR A 105 -15.57 -4.39 -6.26
N THR A 106 -14.32 -4.82 -6.23
CA THR A 106 -13.91 -6.21 -6.40
C THR A 106 -14.11 -7.03 -5.12
N SER A 107 -14.33 -8.33 -5.28
CA SER A 107 -14.61 -9.27 -4.19
C SER A 107 -13.52 -9.28 -3.10
N PRO A 108 -13.89 -9.44 -1.81
CA PRO A 108 -12.95 -9.46 -0.68
C PRO A 108 -11.78 -10.45 -0.83
N SER A 109 -11.96 -11.57 -1.52
CA SER A 109 -10.89 -12.57 -1.72
C SER A 109 -9.70 -12.10 -2.56
N THR A 110 -9.87 -11.03 -3.35
CA THR A 110 -8.79 -10.39 -4.12
C THR A 110 -8.21 -9.18 -3.40
N ILE A 111 -8.97 -8.59 -2.47
CA ILE A 111 -8.55 -7.41 -1.68
C ILE A 111 -7.60 -7.81 -0.54
N ASP A 112 -7.72 -9.03 -0.01
CA ASP A 112 -6.83 -9.55 1.05
C ASP A 112 -5.45 -9.99 0.53
N SER A 113 -5.17 -9.76 -0.76
CA SER A 113 -3.88 -10.05 -1.35
C SER A 113 -2.99 -8.80 -1.34
N GLU A 114 -1.69 -9.02 -1.19
CA GLU A 114 -0.67 -7.98 -1.25
C GLU A 114 -0.23 -7.73 -2.69
N TYR A 115 -0.06 -6.45 -3.04
CA TYR A 115 0.36 -6.00 -4.36
C TYR A 115 1.47 -4.96 -4.25
N THR A 116 2.36 -4.96 -5.24
CA THR A 116 3.46 -4.00 -5.34
C THR A 116 3.20 -2.96 -6.43
N TYR A 117 2.40 -3.31 -7.45
CA TYR A 117 2.14 -2.44 -8.59
C TYR A 117 0.66 -2.06 -8.65
N PHE A 118 0.39 -0.79 -8.92
CA PHE A 118 -0.95 -0.23 -9.03
C PHE A 118 -1.04 0.62 -10.28
N LYS A 119 -2.16 0.51 -11.02
CA LYS A 119 -2.36 1.25 -12.27
C LYS A 119 -3.74 1.90 -12.31
N LEU A 120 -3.76 3.20 -12.47
CA LEU A 120 -4.97 3.97 -12.78
C LEU A 120 -5.03 4.17 -14.30
N HIS A 121 -6.01 3.58 -14.95
CA HIS A 121 -6.29 3.77 -16.37
C HIS A 121 -7.53 4.64 -16.52
N VAL A 122 -7.33 5.90 -16.83
CA VAL A 122 -8.43 6.80 -17.21
C VAL A 122 -8.81 6.50 -18.64
N THR A 123 -10.09 6.24 -18.89
CA THR A 123 -10.63 5.86 -20.20
C THR A 123 -11.49 6.93 -20.83
N GLU A 124 -11.93 7.93 -20.03
CA GLU A 124 -12.77 9.03 -20.47
C GLU A 124 -12.60 10.23 -19.52
N ASN A 125 -12.55 11.44 -20.07
CA ASN A 125 -12.68 12.68 -19.30
C ASN A 125 -14.05 13.33 -19.54
N ASN A 126 -14.29 14.49 -18.92
CA ASN A 126 -15.58 15.18 -18.97
C ASN A 126 -15.75 16.08 -20.20
N GLY A 127 -15.05 15.82 -21.32
CA GLY A 127 -15.28 16.40 -22.64
C GLY A 127 -14.20 17.36 -23.13
N ALA A 128 -13.17 17.67 -22.35
CA ALA A 128 -12.04 18.47 -22.81
C ALA A 128 -11.06 17.68 -23.69
N SER A 129 -10.18 18.37 -24.39
CA SER A 129 -9.08 17.78 -25.17
C SER A 129 -7.91 17.31 -24.31
N ASP A 130 -7.91 17.69 -23.02
CA ASP A 130 -6.89 17.34 -22.03
C ASP A 130 -7.56 16.77 -20.78
N THR A 131 -6.80 16.00 -19.99
CA THR A 131 -7.23 15.54 -18.69
C THR A 131 -6.30 16.10 -17.62
N ARG A 132 -6.88 16.52 -16.49
CA ARG A 132 -6.16 17.11 -15.36
C ARG A 132 -6.56 16.48 -14.04
N LEU A 133 -5.56 16.25 -13.20
CA LEU A 133 -5.68 15.70 -11.85
C LEU A 133 -4.68 16.44 -10.93
N ALA A 134 -5.11 16.81 -9.73
CA ALA A 134 -4.18 17.34 -8.74
C ALA A 134 -3.48 16.19 -8.01
N GLU A 135 -4.23 15.20 -7.49
CA GLU A 135 -3.67 14.09 -6.71
C GLU A 135 -4.32 12.76 -7.07
N TRP A 136 -3.53 11.70 -7.04
CA TRP A 136 -3.97 10.32 -6.95
C TRP A 136 -3.30 9.67 -5.75
N GLN A 137 -4.09 9.26 -4.77
CA GLN A 137 -3.60 8.63 -3.56
C GLN A 137 -4.19 7.23 -3.41
N LEU A 138 -3.38 6.30 -3.00
CA LEU A 138 -3.76 4.94 -2.68
C LEU A 138 -3.40 4.65 -1.23
N THR A 139 -4.35 4.16 -0.45
CA THR A 139 -4.17 3.82 0.96
C THR A 139 -4.28 2.33 1.16
N GLY A 140 -3.38 1.76 1.93
CA GLY A 140 -3.33 0.34 2.21
C GLY A 140 -2.61 0.01 3.50
N ARG A 141 -2.57 -1.28 3.81
CA ARG A 141 -1.82 -1.82 4.94
C ARG A 141 -0.54 -2.44 4.44
N TYR A 142 0.55 -1.97 4.98
CA TYR A 142 1.82 -2.64 4.90
C TYR A 142 1.85 -3.71 5.99
N VAL A 143 1.84 -4.96 5.59
CA VAL A 143 2.26 -6.03 6.48
C VAL A 143 3.79 -6.01 6.43
N SER A 144 4.42 -5.28 7.34
CA SER A 144 5.81 -5.53 7.63
C SER A 144 5.88 -7.03 7.96
N GLN A 145 6.34 -7.82 7.02
CA GLN A 145 7.03 -9.03 7.38
C GLN A 145 8.32 -8.55 8.06
N THR A 146 8.23 -8.10 9.29
CA THR A 146 9.30 -8.34 10.20
C THR A 146 9.42 -9.85 10.19
N PHE A 147 10.24 -10.37 9.29
CA PHE A 147 10.97 -11.56 9.62
C PHE A 147 11.71 -11.16 10.89
N TYR A 148 11.10 -11.43 12.03
CA TYR A 148 11.91 -11.80 13.15
C TYR A 148 12.64 -13.02 12.61
N ASN A 149 13.80 -12.82 12.03
CA ASN A 149 14.79 -13.86 12.03
C ASN A 149 14.93 -14.14 13.50
N ASP A 150 14.23 -15.15 13.96
CA ASP A 150 14.42 -15.65 15.29
C ASP A 150 15.90 -16.05 15.34
N ILE A 151 16.73 -15.08 15.75
CA ILE A 151 18.18 -15.27 15.83
C ILE A 151 18.49 -16.42 16.79
N THR A 152 17.53 -16.80 17.66
CA THR A 152 17.62 -17.94 18.56
C THR A 152 17.36 -19.26 17.82
N ALA A 153 16.59 -19.28 16.74
CA ALA A 153 16.36 -20.44 15.88
C ALA A 153 17.55 -20.74 14.94
N ASN A 154 18.46 -19.79 14.74
CA ASN A 154 19.60 -19.91 13.81
C ASN A 154 20.88 -20.51 14.42
N GLY A 155 20.74 -21.30 15.50
CA GLY A 155 21.86 -22.08 16.05
C GLY A 155 22.80 -21.30 16.96
N GLY A 156 22.38 -20.19 17.51
CA GLY A 156 23.09 -19.47 18.57
C GLY A 156 23.10 -20.28 19.88
N GLU A 157 24.15 -20.10 20.68
CA GLU A 157 24.24 -20.70 22.02
C GLU A 157 23.45 -19.87 23.02
N LEU A 158 22.45 -20.48 23.66
CA LEU A 158 21.69 -19.85 24.74
C LEU A 158 22.46 -19.99 26.07
N THR A 159 22.76 -18.85 26.66
CA THR A 159 23.36 -18.79 27.97
C THR A 159 22.43 -18.07 28.97
N SER A 160 22.40 -18.52 30.19
CA SER A 160 21.68 -17.86 31.28
C SER A 160 22.67 -17.26 32.28
N SER A 161 22.35 -16.07 32.77
CA SER A 161 23.10 -15.42 33.84
C SER A 161 22.84 -16.03 35.22
N LEU A 162 21.83 -16.88 35.31
CA LEU A 162 21.54 -17.65 36.53
C LEU A 162 22.40 -18.90 36.55
N ASN A 163 23.16 -19.06 37.61
CA ASN A 163 24.14 -20.15 37.80
C ASN A 163 23.48 -21.51 38.11
N GLU A 164 22.24 -21.68 37.71
CA GLU A 164 21.52 -22.94 37.83
C GLU A 164 21.84 -23.84 36.65
N ALA A 165 21.95 -25.14 36.88
CA ALA A 165 22.10 -26.16 35.85
C ALA A 165 20.84 -26.16 34.97
N ILE A 166 20.79 -25.23 34.02
CA ILE A 166 19.70 -25.14 33.06
C ILE A 166 19.85 -26.32 32.11
N ASN A 167 18.93 -27.25 32.23
CA ASN A 167 18.82 -28.37 31.33
C ASN A 167 18.61 -27.83 29.92
N SER A 168 19.41 -28.29 28.96
CA SER A 168 19.32 -27.90 27.54
C SER A 168 17.91 -28.03 26.96
N GLU A 169 17.11 -28.98 27.49
CA GLU A 169 15.71 -29.15 27.11
C GLU A 169 14.80 -27.99 27.55
N THR A 170 15.12 -27.39 28.69
CA THR A 170 14.35 -26.26 29.22
C THR A 170 14.59 -24.96 28.44
N LEU A 171 15.81 -24.73 27.98
CA LEU A 171 16.16 -23.60 27.13
C LEU A 171 15.58 -23.74 25.71
N LYS A 172 15.42 -24.93 25.19
CA LYS A 172 14.80 -25.16 23.88
C LYS A 172 13.38 -24.62 23.79
N ARG A 173 12.64 -24.56 24.92
CA ARG A 173 11.28 -23.97 24.96
C ARG A 173 11.24 -22.49 24.65
N LEU A 174 12.34 -21.77 24.74
CA LEU A 174 12.46 -20.37 24.35
C LEU A 174 12.68 -20.19 22.83
N THR A 175 13.01 -21.27 22.14
CA THR A 175 13.44 -21.27 20.74
C THR A 175 12.69 -22.27 19.87
N ASP A 176 11.67 -22.95 20.41
CA ASP A 176 10.92 -24.00 19.69
C ASP A 176 9.81 -23.45 18.80
N ASN A 177 9.63 -22.13 18.81
CA ASN A 177 8.60 -21.41 18.04
C ASN A 177 7.14 -21.88 18.34
N ASP A 178 6.92 -22.52 19.51
CA ASP A 178 5.61 -22.94 20.00
C ASP A 178 5.12 -21.98 21.07
N GLY A 179 4.10 -21.18 20.78
CA GLY A 179 3.50 -20.24 21.71
C GLY A 179 2.81 -20.85 22.92
N ASN A 180 2.67 -22.19 22.98
CA ASN A 180 2.12 -22.93 24.12
C ASN A 180 3.20 -23.42 25.06
N THR A 181 4.47 -23.38 24.69
CA THR A 181 5.59 -23.69 25.58
C THR A 181 6.09 -22.41 26.24
N PHE A 182 6.50 -22.51 27.50
CA PHE A 182 7.01 -21.37 28.26
C PHE A 182 8.10 -21.80 29.22
N TYR A 183 8.99 -20.87 29.52
CA TYR A 183 10.02 -21.01 30.50
C TYR A 183 9.69 -20.17 31.75
N THR A 184 9.72 -20.80 32.92
CA THR A 184 9.48 -20.09 34.17
C THR A 184 10.80 -19.95 34.92
N PHE A 185 11.20 -18.72 35.20
CA PHE A 185 12.29 -18.45 36.11
C PHE A 185 11.80 -18.70 37.55
N GLY A 186 12.32 -19.76 38.20
CA GLY A 186 12.16 -19.95 39.62
C GLY A 186 13.07 -18.97 40.36
N GLY A 187 12.55 -17.78 40.66
CA GLY A 187 13.23 -16.84 41.54
C GLY A 187 12.61 -16.89 42.93
N ASP A 188 13.27 -17.45 43.90
CA ASP A 188 13.08 -17.03 45.27
C ASP A 188 13.50 -15.56 45.36
N VAL A 189 12.53 -14.65 45.47
CA VAL A 189 12.80 -13.29 45.96
C VAL A 189 13.24 -13.45 47.40
N ALA A 190 14.52 -13.35 47.63
CA ALA A 190 15.06 -13.26 48.99
C ALA A 190 14.44 -12.04 49.70
N PRO A 191 14.16 -12.14 51.00
CA PRO A 191 13.48 -11.12 51.79
C PRO A 191 14.26 -9.81 51.90
#